data_d023a17f5b581994a5864e961a287740
#
_entry.id   d023a17f5b581994a5864e961a287740
#
_cell.length_a   1.000
_cell.length_b   1.000
_cell.length_c   1.000
_cell.angle_alpha   90.00
_cell.angle_beta   90.00
_cell.angle_gamma   90.00
#
_symmetry.space_group_name_H-M   'P 1'
#
loop_
_entity.id
_entity.type
_entity.pdbx_description
1 polymer ?
#
loop_
_entity_poly.entity_id
_entity_poly.type
_entity_poly.pdbx_seq_one_letter_code
_entity_poly.pdbx_strand_id
1 'polypeptide(L)'
;NPRALSRVGACGLWQFMYSTGKMYKLEINSFVDARRDPYLATQAAVRYLNDLYAIYEDWILVIAAYNCGPGNVNKAIRRSGGKKNYWDIYYNLPRETRGYVPAFIAANYVFNYYEEHGIQPLQQSLPPMCDSIMVADGLHFEQIAAKLDLSLEELRDLNPQYRADVIPGGFGKSYALRLPYEYVGGFIDNQDSIFACNRSKYFNDNDRTADPKARIKVHAPNLGQEGKARLVYTVKAGDVPGGIAMKFNVRLSDLKYWNNLNRRMTIRQGQKLVIYVPEKKLAQYKGKANYTGKVNNTASAPKAATIDGEYVVYTVKNGENLWTIAKKYPGVSNRDIMRWNGLSDADVRKIKPGQKLKIKI
;
A
#
# COMPACT_ATOMS: atom_id res chain seq x y z
N ASN A 1 -13.60 -12.44 3.83
CA ASN A 1 -13.23 -11.92 2.53
C ASN A 1 -11.71 -11.69 2.47
N PRO A 2 -10.95 -12.42 1.61
CA PRO A 2 -9.49 -12.26 1.48
C PRO A 2 -9.04 -10.85 1.05
N ARG A 3 -9.88 -10.11 0.35
CA ARG A 3 -9.59 -8.74 -0.11
C ARG A 3 -10.00 -7.65 0.91
N ALA A 4 -10.54 -8.03 2.06
CA ALA A 4 -10.98 -7.07 3.07
C ALA A 4 -9.82 -6.19 3.57
N LEU A 5 -10.09 -4.90 3.70
CA LEU A 5 -9.16 -3.90 4.22
C LEU A 5 -9.89 -3.02 5.25
N SER A 6 -9.41 -3.04 6.48
CA SER A 6 -9.95 -2.20 7.55
C SER A 6 -9.52 -0.74 7.43
N ARG A 7 -10.21 0.16 8.12
CA ARG A 7 -9.86 1.60 8.18
C ARG A 7 -8.46 1.85 8.75
N VAL A 8 -7.96 0.96 9.60
CA VAL A 8 -6.65 1.06 10.24
C VAL A 8 -5.56 0.27 9.50
N GLY A 9 -5.88 -0.35 8.36
CA GLY A 9 -4.93 -1.03 7.50
C GLY A 9 -4.73 -2.52 7.82
N ALA A 10 -5.58 -3.13 8.65
CA ALA A 10 -5.64 -4.57 8.77
C ALA A 10 -6.18 -5.18 7.46
N CYS A 11 -5.61 -6.27 6.97
CA CYS A 11 -5.86 -6.75 5.62
C CYS A 11 -6.00 -8.28 5.57
N GLY A 12 -6.85 -8.73 4.65
CA GLY A 12 -7.04 -10.14 4.32
C GLY A 12 -8.00 -10.88 5.24
N LEU A 13 -8.06 -12.20 5.09
CA LEU A 13 -8.93 -13.08 5.85
C LEU A 13 -8.67 -13.02 7.36
N TRP A 14 -7.39 -12.93 7.72
CA TRP A 14 -6.91 -12.90 9.10
C TRP A 14 -6.70 -11.49 9.66
N GLN A 15 -7.01 -10.46 8.89
CA GLN A 15 -6.90 -9.05 9.29
C GLN A 15 -5.52 -8.67 9.88
N PHE A 16 -4.45 -9.17 9.26
CA PHE A 16 -3.10 -8.82 9.70
C PHE A 16 -2.82 -7.32 9.53
N MET A 17 -2.33 -6.69 10.60
CA MET A 17 -1.69 -5.38 10.50
C MET A 17 -0.39 -5.49 9.70
N TYR A 18 0.02 -4.41 9.04
CA TYR A 18 1.24 -4.40 8.22
C TYR A 18 2.48 -4.90 8.98
N SER A 19 2.71 -4.38 10.21
CA SER A 19 3.85 -4.75 11.04
C SER A 19 3.82 -6.23 11.44
N THR A 20 2.65 -6.73 11.85
CA THR A 20 2.48 -8.14 12.24
C THR A 20 2.66 -9.05 11.03
N GLY A 21 2.10 -8.71 9.86
CA GLY A 21 2.32 -9.46 8.63
C GLY A 21 3.80 -9.57 8.27
N LYS A 22 4.55 -8.47 8.36
CA LYS A 22 6.01 -8.47 8.14
C LYS A 22 6.77 -9.31 9.16
N MET A 23 6.39 -9.27 10.43
CA MET A 23 7.00 -10.09 11.49
C MET A 23 6.85 -11.58 11.19
N TYR A 24 5.71 -12.00 10.65
CA TYR A 24 5.45 -13.39 10.23
C TYR A 24 5.85 -13.66 8.77
N LYS A 25 6.74 -12.84 8.21
CA LYS A 25 7.38 -12.99 6.89
C LYS A 25 6.39 -12.99 5.71
N LEU A 26 5.23 -12.39 5.87
CA LEU A 26 4.33 -12.14 4.74
C LEU A 26 4.94 -11.08 3.83
N GLU A 27 5.00 -11.39 2.54
CA GLU A 27 5.46 -10.41 1.55
C GLU A 27 4.41 -9.34 1.35
N ILE A 28 4.82 -8.08 1.53
CA ILE A 28 3.95 -6.93 1.34
C ILE A 28 4.75 -5.87 0.58
N ASN A 29 4.40 -5.67 -0.69
CA ASN A 29 4.99 -4.69 -1.57
C ASN A 29 3.91 -4.06 -2.48
N SER A 30 4.32 -3.36 -3.55
CA SER A 30 3.39 -2.70 -4.46
C SER A 30 2.55 -3.67 -5.30
N PHE A 31 3.06 -4.85 -5.61
CA PHE A 31 2.40 -5.86 -6.44
C PHE A 31 1.77 -6.99 -5.62
N VAL A 32 2.42 -7.38 -4.53
CA VAL A 32 2.01 -8.52 -3.71
C VAL A 32 1.66 -8.05 -2.31
N ASP A 33 0.52 -8.51 -1.80
CA ASP A 33 0.15 -8.41 -0.41
C ASP A 33 -0.29 -9.79 0.09
N ALA A 34 0.68 -10.57 0.58
CA ALA A 34 0.45 -11.95 1.02
C ALA A 34 -0.49 -12.06 2.24
N ARG A 35 -0.88 -10.95 2.88
CA ARG A 35 -1.94 -10.94 3.88
C ARG A 35 -3.31 -11.31 3.30
N ARG A 36 -3.46 -11.13 1.98
CA ARG A 36 -4.66 -11.49 1.22
C ARG A 36 -4.64 -12.93 0.72
N ASP A 37 -3.46 -13.54 0.63
CA ASP A 37 -3.35 -14.94 0.25
C ASP A 37 -3.92 -15.83 1.37
N PRO A 38 -5.00 -16.60 1.12
CA PRO A 38 -5.64 -17.40 2.17
C PRO A 38 -4.70 -18.43 2.80
N TYR A 39 -3.85 -19.05 1.99
CA TYR A 39 -2.93 -20.08 2.45
C TYR A 39 -1.77 -19.51 3.26
N LEU A 40 -1.04 -18.54 2.69
CA LEU A 40 0.11 -17.92 3.35
C LEU A 40 -0.28 -17.16 4.61
N ALA A 41 -1.41 -16.45 4.56
CA ALA A 41 -1.93 -15.73 5.72
C ALA A 41 -2.39 -16.69 6.82
N THR A 42 -3.00 -17.83 6.48
CA THR A 42 -3.39 -18.85 7.47
C THR A 42 -2.18 -19.46 8.14
N GLN A 43 -1.14 -19.82 7.38
CA GLN A 43 0.10 -20.32 7.98
C GLN A 43 0.75 -19.29 8.91
N ALA A 44 0.74 -18.02 8.54
CA ALA A 44 1.24 -16.94 9.40
C ALA A 44 0.39 -16.78 10.67
N ALA A 45 -0.95 -16.88 10.55
CA ALA A 45 -1.87 -16.80 11.68
C ALA A 45 -1.68 -17.96 12.66
N VAL A 46 -1.50 -19.19 12.17
CA VAL A 46 -1.21 -20.36 13.02
C VAL A 46 0.09 -20.15 13.82
N ARG A 47 1.15 -19.66 13.17
CA ARG A 47 2.40 -19.33 13.88
C ARG A 47 2.18 -18.25 14.94
N TYR A 48 1.44 -17.21 14.61
CA TYR A 48 1.14 -16.11 15.56
C TYR A 48 0.31 -16.61 16.74
N LEU A 49 -0.71 -17.44 16.50
CA LEU A 49 -1.51 -18.05 17.57
C LEU A 49 -0.69 -18.95 18.47
N ASN A 50 0.24 -19.75 17.91
CA ASN A 50 1.16 -20.58 18.68
C ASN A 50 2.11 -19.73 19.56
N ASP A 51 2.66 -18.62 19.02
CA ASP A 51 3.50 -17.72 19.79
C ASP A 51 2.72 -17.05 20.97
N LEU A 52 1.46 -16.69 20.71
CA LEU A 52 0.59 -16.17 21.77
C LEU A 52 0.24 -17.23 22.81
N TYR A 53 0.02 -18.49 22.38
CA TYR A 53 -0.25 -19.58 23.28
C TYR A 53 0.96 -19.90 24.19
N ALA A 54 2.16 -19.83 23.65
CA ALA A 54 3.39 -19.98 24.44
C ALA A 54 3.54 -18.90 25.54
N ILE A 55 2.87 -17.72 25.38
CA ILE A 55 2.89 -16.64 26.37
C ILE A 55 1.80 -16.82 27.44
N TYR A 56 0.59 -17.21 27.03
CA TYR A 56 -0.59 -17.16 27.90
C TYR A 56 -1.06 -18.53 28.39
N GLU A 57 -0.75 -19.62 27.67
CA GLU A 57 -1.20 -21.00 27.95
C GLU A 57 -2.73 -21.14 28.10
N ASP A 58 -3.49 -20.14 27.63
CA ASP A 58 -4.94 -20.03 27.70
C ASP A 58 -5.49 -19.53 26.36
N TRP A 59 -6.29 -20.35 25.67
CA TRP A 59 -6.81 -20.02 24.36
C TRP A 59 -7.74 -18.78 24.33
N ILE A 60 -8.45 -18.52 25.41
CA ILE A 60 -9.34 -17.36 25.50
C ILE A 60 -8.50 -16.06 25.59
N LEU A 61 -7.41 -16.10 26.34
CA LEU A 61 -6.44 -15.00 26.37
C LEU A 61 -5.70 -14.85 25.02
N VAL A 62 -5.41 -15.95 24.34
CA VAL A 62 -4.81 -15.94 23.00
C VAL A 62 -5.73 -15.24 21.99
N ILE A 63 -7.03 -15.56 21.98
CA ILE A 63 -8.02 -14.92 21.10
C ILE A 63 -8.15 -13.43 21.42
N ALA A 64 -8.16 -13.08 22.71
CA ALA A 64 -8.15 -11.66 23.10
C ALA A 64 -6.86 -10.94 22.65
N ALA A 65 -5.69 -11.59 22.79
CA ALA A 65 -4.39 -11.05 22.38
C ALA A 65 -4.25 -10.95 20.85
N TYR A 66 -4.84 -11.88 20.11
CA TYR A 66 -4.91 -11.79 18.65
C TYR A 66 -5.63 -10.53 18.19
N ASN A 67 -6.74 -10.19 18.84
CA ASN A 67 -7.53 -9.00 18.52
C ASN A 67 -6.83 -7.68 18.91
N CYS A 68 -6.41 -7.54 20.17
CA CYS A 68 -5.91 -6.25 20.66
C CYS A 68 -4.37 -6.16 20.79
N GLY A 69 -3.68 -7.25 20.52
CA GLY A 69 -2.24 -7.38 20.71
C GLY A 69 -1.86 -7.77 22.16
N PRO A 70 -0.73 -8.53 22.33
CA PRO A 70 -0.30 -9.02 23.63
C PRO A 70 0.01 -7.89 24.63
N GLY A 71 0.44 -6.73 24.15
CA GLY A 71 0.70 -5.56 25.01
C GLY A 71 -0.53 -5.08 25.78
N ASN A 72 -1.72 -5.10 25.17
CA ASN A 72 -2.96 -4.70 25.82
C ASN A 72 -3.45 -5.75 26.83
N VAL A 73 -3.32 -7.04 26.51
CA VAL A 73 -3.65 -8.12 27.43
C VAL A 73 -2.73 -8.06 28.65
N ASN A 74 -1.41 -7.93 28.48
CA ASN A 74 -0.45 -7.80 29.57
C ASN A 74 -0.73 -6.56 30.45
N LYS A 75 -1.18 -5.45 29.85
CA LYS A 75 -1.60 -4.27 30.59
C LYS A 75 -2.87 -4.55 31.43
N ALA A 76 -3.82 -5.28 30.88
CA ALA A 76 -5.06 -5.67 31.58
C ALA A 76 -4.76 -6.61 32.75
N ILE A 77 -3.88 -7.60 32.56
CA ILE A 77 -3.40 -8.50 33.62
C ILE A 77 -2.75 -7.71 34.77
N ARG A 78 -1.83 -6.78 34.47
CA ARG A 78 -1.21 -5.93 35.54
C ARG A 78 -2.26 -5.10 36.27
N ARG A 79 -3.25 -4.54 35.58
CA ARG A 79 -4.30 -3.71 36.21
C ARG A 79 -5.27 -4.51 37.08
N SER A 80 -5.41 -5.80 36.82
CA SER A 80 -6.26 -6.71 37.60
C SER A 80 -5.53 -7.38 38.77
N GLY A 81 -4.32 -6.92 39.09
CA GLY A 81 -3.51 -7.54 40.19
C GLY A 81 -2.87 -8.86 39.76
N GLY A 82 -2.56 -9.06 38.49
CA GLY A 82 -1.87 -10.25 37.97
C GLY A 82 -2.79 -11.42 37.61
N LYS A 83 -4.10 -11.24 37.61
CA LYS A 83 -5.07 -12.27 37.24
C LYS A 83 -4.91 -12.64 35.76
N LYS A 84 -4.85 -13.94 35.46
CA LYS A 84 -4.63 -14.48 34.09
C LYS A 84 -5.89 -15.17 33.52
N ASN A 85 -7.07 -14.80 33.93
CA ASN A 85 -8.32 -15.28 33.36
C ASN A 85 -8.99 -14.14 32.58
N TYR A 86 -9.53 -14.44 31.40
CA TYR A 86 -10.15 -13.44 30.53
C TYR A 86 -11.29 -12.68 31.22
N TRP A 87 -12.15 -13.37 31.97
CA TRP A 87 -13.30 -12.76 32.64
C TRP A 87 -12.89 -11.85 33.80
N ASP A 88 -11.80 -12.19 34.47
CA ASP A 88 -11.24 -11.36 35.56
C ASP A 88 -10.63 -10.07 35.05
N ILE A 89 -10.06 -10.08 33.83
CA ILE A 89 -9.43 -8.91 33.21
C ILE A 89 -10.37 -8.16 32.25
N TYR A 90 -11.59 -8.66 32.04
CA TYR A 90 -12.56 -8.20 31.05
C TYR A 90 -12.71 -6.68 31.01
N TYR A 91 -12.97 -6.03 32.14
CA TYR A 91 -13.17 -4.60 32.22
C TYR A 91 -11.90 -3.76 31.98
N ASN A 92 -10.73 -4.37 32.08
CA ASN A 92 -9.44 -3.75 31.79
C ASN A 92 -9.01 -3.88 30.32
N LEU A 93 -9.73 -4.70 29.52
CA LEU A 93 -9.50 -4.88 28.10
C LEU A 93 -10.15 -3.74 27.27
N PRO A 94 -9.64 -3.46 26.05
CA PRO A 94 -10.31 -2.56 25.12
C PRO A 94 -11.76 -2.99 24.84
N ARG A 95 -12.66 -2.02 24.65
CA ARG A 95 -14.09 -2.30 24.44
C ARG A 95 -14.36 -3.27 23.29
N GLU A 96 -13.64 -3.16 22.19
CA GLU A 96 -13.74 -4.06 21.05
C GLU A 96 -13.39 -5.49 21.46
N THR A 97 -12.29 -5.69 22.17
CA THR A 97 -11.80 -7.01 22.61
C THR A 97 -12.76 -7.69 23.58
N ARG A 98 -13.46 -6.91 24.42
CA ARG A 98 -14.51 -7.44 25.30
C ARG A 98 -15.67 -8.09 24.55
N GLY A 99 -15.99 -7.62 23.35
CA GLY A 99 -16.98 -8.23 22.48
C GLY A 99 -16.42 -9.34 21.58
N TYR A 100 -15.12 -9.33 21.31
CA TYR A 100 -14.51 -10.23 20.34
C TYR A 100 -14.50 -11.70 20.77
N VAL A 101 -14.14 -11.97 22.02
CA VAL A 101 -14.16 -13.35 22.56
C VAL A 101 -15.58 -13.93 22.65
N PRO A 102 -16.57 -13.25 23.22
CA PRO A 102 -17.96 -13.72 23.14
C PRO A 102 -18.47 -13.93 21.71
N ALA A 103 -18.11 -13.07 20.77
CA ALA A 103 -18.47 -13.24 19.36
C ALA A 103 -17.79 -14.48 18.74
N PHE A 104 -16.55 -14.77 19.11
CA PHE A 104 -15.88 -16.01 18.70
C PHE A 104 -16.58 -17.24 19.22
N ILE A 105 -16.97 -17.25 20.51
CA ILE A 105 -17.71 -18.35 21.13
C ILE A 105 -19.05 -18.56 20.42
N ALA A 106 -19.78 -17.48 20.15
CA ALA A 106 -21.06 -17.51 19.43
C ALA A 106 -20.89 -18.03 17.99
N ALA A 107 -19.86 -17.58 17.28
CA ALA A 107 -19.57 -18.05 15.92
C ALA A 107 -19.22 -19.56 15.90
N ASN A 108 -18.41 -20.00 16.87
CA ASN A 108 -18.08 -21.41 17.01
C ASN A 108 -19.33 -22.27 17.32
N TYR A 109 -20.23 -21.77 18.18
CA TYR A 109 -21.50 -22.42 18.46
C TYR A 109 -22.34 -22.55 17.18
N VAL A 110 -22.56 -21.47 16.46
CA VAL A 110 -23.32 -21.49 15.21
C VAL A 110 -22.69 -22.43 14.18
N PHE A 111 -21.36 -22.42 14.08
CA PHE A 111 -20.65 -23.31 13.13
C PHE A 111 -20.82 -24.80 13.44
N ASN A 112 -20.96 -25.16 14.70
CA ASN A 112 -21.16 -26.56 15.09
C ASN A 112 -22.62 -27.02 15.10
N TYR A 113 -23.59 -26.05 15.24
CA TYR A 113 -25.01 -26.34 15.43
C TYR A 113 -25.91 -25.66 14.39
N TYR A 114 -25.35 -25.34 13.20
CA TYR A 114 -26.10 -24.62 12.17
C TYR A 114 -27.30 -25.42 11.64
N GLU A 115 -27.19 -26.75 11.55
CA GLU A 115 -28.28 -27.63 11.08
C GLU A 115 -29.46 -27.62 12.05
N GLU A 116 -29.19 -27.69 13.35
CA GLU A 116 -30.22 -27.68 14.41
C GLU A 116 -30.98 -26.34 14.44
N HIS A 117 -30.32 -25.28 13.97
CA HIS A 117 -30.95 -23.96 13.84
C HIS A 117 -31.55 -23.70 12.45
N GLY A 118 -31.61 -24.69 11.58
CA GLY A 118 -32.17 -24.55 10.24
C GLY A 118 -31.39 -23.63 9.32
N ILE A 119 -30.11 -23.36 9.63
CA ILE A 119 -29.24 -22.51 8.82
C ILE A 119 -28.69 -23.36 7.67
N GLN A 120 -28.88 -22.88 6.43
CA GLN A 120 -28.33 -23.54 5.24
C GLN A 120 -27.05 -22.85 4.77
N PRO A 121 -25.96 -23.61 4.52
CA PRO A 121 -24.76 -23.05 3.90
C PRO A 121 -25.07 -22.45 2.52
N LEU A 122 -24.49 -21.29 2.24
CA LEU A 122 -24.56 -20.69 0.90
C LEU A 122 -23.73 -21.52 -0.10
N GLN A 123 -24.24 -21.63 -1.32
CA GLN A 123 -23.49 -22.28 -2.39
C GLN A 123 -22.21 -21.49 -2.69
N GLN A 124 -21.10 -22.19 -2.82
CA GLN A 124 -19.82 -21.57 -3.13
C GLN A 124 -19.80 -21.08 -4.58
N SER A 125 -19.29 -19.84 -4.79
CA SER A 125 -19.09 -19.26 -6.13
C SER A 125 -17.72 -19.62 -6.74
N LEU A 126 -16.76 -20.06 -5.92
CA LEU A 126 -15.43 -20.44 -6.40
C LEU A 126 -15.42 -21.92 -6.83
N PRO A 127 -14.59 -22.27 -7.84
CA PRO A 127 -14.47 -23.64 -8.28
C PRO A 127 -14.00 -24.55 -7.14
N PRO A 128 -14.56 -25.77 -7.04
CA PRO A 128 -14.26 -26.67 -5.93
C PRO A 128 -12.82 -27.21 -5.95
N MET A 129 -12.19 -27.22 -7.13
CA MET A 129 -10.82 -27.69 -7.32
C MET A 129 -9.97 -26.64 -8.02
N CYS A 130 -8.87 -26.27 -7.38
CA CYS A 130 -7.88 -25.34 -7.92
C CYS A 130 -6.48 -25.94 -7.75
N ASP A 131 -5.60 -25.61 -8.68
CA ASP A 131 -4.17 -25.92 -8.55
C ASP A 131 -3.32 -24.67 -8.73
N SER A 132 -2.04 -24.76 -8.39
CA SER A 132 -1.11 -23.64 -8.41
C SER A 132 0.05 -23.89 -9.37
N ILE A 133 0.28 -22.95 -10.25
CA ILE A 133 1.42 -22.94 -11.19
C ILE A 133 2.42 -21.89 -10.71
N MET A 134 3.70 -22.25 -10.69
CA MET A 134 4.77 -21.30 -10.35
C MET A 134 5.20 -20.49 -11.57
N VAL A 135 4.97 -19.20 -11.50
CA VAL A 135 5.27 -18.24 -12.57
C VAL A 135 6.53 -17.47 -12.22
N ALA A 136 7.56 -17.56 -13.08
CA ALA A 136 8.85 -16.90 -12.89
C ALA A 136 8.95 -15.52 -13.54
N ASP A 137 8.21 -15.30 -14.63
CA ASP A 137 8.21 -14.05 -15.41
C ASP A 137 6.99 -13.19 -15.09
N GLY A 138 7.12 -11.87 -15.37
CA GLY A 138 6.01 -10.95 -15.19
C GLY A 138 4.80 -11.32 -16.06
N LEU A 139 3.61 -11.43 -15.45
CA LEU A 139 2.37 -11.82 -16.11
C LEU A 139 1.20 -10.95 -15.62
N HIS A 140 0.38 -10.48 -16.54
CA HIS A 140 -0.83 -9.72 -16.23
C HIS A 140 -2.07 -10.60 -16.38
N PHE A 141 -3.06 -10.49 -15.52
CA PHE A 141 -4.27 -11.31 -15.57
C PHE A 141 -5.04 -11.18 -16.90
N GLU A 142 -5.05 -10.00 -17.51
CA GLU A 142 -5.66 -9.84 -18.84
C GLU A 142 -5.01 -10.70 -19.92
N GLN A 143 -3.72 -11.07 -19.79
CA GLN A 143 -3.06 -11.97 -20.73
C GLN A 143 -3.60 -13.41 -20.59
N ILE A 144 -3.84 -13.83 -19.33
CA ILE A 144 -4.44 -15.14 -19.04
C ILE A 144 -5.89 -15.17 -19.51
N ALA A 145 -6.68 -14.18 -19.12
CA ALA A 145 -8.09 -14.06 -19.49
C ALA A 145 -8.31 -14.09 -21.01
N ALA A 146 -7.47 -13.38 -21.76
CA ALA A 146 -7.56 -13.30 -23.23
C ALA A 146 -7.28 -14.64 -23.93
N LYS A 147 -6.63 -15.59 -23.27
CA LYS A 147 -6.20 -16.87 -23.88
C LYS A 147 -6.95 -18.07 -23.36
N LEU A 148 -7.42 -18.03 -22.12
CA LEU A 148 -8.08 -19.17 -21.47
C LEU A 148 -9.58 -18.97 -21.28
N ASP A 149 -10.16 -17.86 -21.77
CA ASP A 149 -11.58 -17.52 -21.56
C ASP A 149 -12.01 -17.57 -20.09
N LEU A 150 -11.09 -17.17 -19.21
CA LEU A 150 -11.29 -17.12 -17.77
C LEU A 150 -11.56 -15.68 -17.35
N SER A 151 -12.57 -15.45 -16.52
CA SER A 151 -12.93 -14.10 -16.12
C SER A 151 -11.86 -13.44 -15.23
N LEU A 152 -11.66 -12.12 -15.40
CA LEU A 152 -10.74 -11.36 -14.56
C LEU A 152 -11.17 -11.37 -13.07
N GLU A 153 -12.46 -11.44 -12.81
CA GLU A 153 -12.99 -11.46 -11.45
C GLU A 153 -12.63 -12.77 -10.74
N GLU A 154 -12.78 -13.89 -11.43
CA GLU A 154 -12.40 -15.20 -10.93
C GLU A 154 -10.89 -15.32 -10.71
N LEU A 155 -10.06 -14.81 -11.65
CA LEU A 155 -8.61 -14.72 -11.45
C LEU A 155 -8.24 -13.91 -10.22
N ARG A 156 -8.94 -12.80 -9.98
CA ARG A 156 -8.71 -11.94 -8.80
C ARG A 156 -9.18 -12.61 -7.51
N ASP A 157 -10.26 -13.38 -7.55
CA ASP A 157 -10.79 -14.08 -6.38
C ASP A 157 -9.91 -15.26 -5.98
N LEU A 158 -9.37 -15.97 -6.95
CA LEU A 158 -8.40 -17.05 -6.72
C LEU A 158 -7.02 -16.55 -6.32
N ASN A 159 -6.65 -15.33 -6.73
CA ASN A 159 -5.33 -14.74 -6.53
C ASN A 159 -5.39 -13.36 -5.86
N PRO A 160 -6.04 -13.22 -4.71
CA PRO A 160 -6.31 -11.91 -4.10
C PRO A 160 -5.05 -11.19 -3.60
N GLN A 161 -3.92 -11.87 -3.52
CA GLN A 161 -2.62 -11.34 -3.14
C GLN A 161 -2.03 -10.38 -4.18
N TYR A 162 -2.40 -10.49 -5.46
CA TYR A 162 -1.88 -9.62 -6.51
C TYR A 162 -2.69 -8.34 -6.63
N ARG A 163 -2.03 -7.19 -6.40
CA ARG A 163 -2.72 -5.91 -6.17
C ARG A 163 -3.13 -5.16 -7.43
N ALA A 164 -2.45 -5.37 -8.52
CA ALA A 164 -2.65 -4.63 -9.77
C ALA A 164 -2.87 -5.60 -10.94
N ASP A 165 -3.45 -6.77 -10.67
CA ASP A 165 -3.62 -7.85 -11.63
C ASP A 165 -2.29 -8.31 -12.26
N VAL A 166 -1.17 -8.06 -11.57
CA VAL A 166 0.17 -8.37 -12.03
C VAL A 166 0.83 -9.37 -11.10
N ILE A 167 1.22 -10.50 -11.63
CA ILE A 167 2.17 -11.41 -11.02
C ILE A 167 3.56 -10.84 -11.34
N PRO A 168 4.33 -10.38 -10.34
CA PRO A 168 5.66 -9.88 -10.60
C PRO A 168 6.59 -11.04 -10.98
N GLY A 169 7.46 -10.82 -11.94
CA GLY A 169 8.45 -11.80 -12.35
C GLY A 169 9.84 -11.21 -12.40
N GLY A 170 10.82 -12.09 -12.60
CA GLY A 170 12.22 -11.72 -12.63
C GLY A 170 12.93 -11.84 -11.26
N PHE A 171 14.23 -11.65 -11.24
CA PHE A 171 15.08 -11.72 -10.04
C PHE A 171 15.19 -13.11 -9.38
N GLY A 172 14.94 -14.20 -10.12
CA GLY A 172 15.07 -15.56 -9.61
C GLY A 172 14.02 -15.95 -8.59
N LYS A 173 12.90 -15.22 -8.52
CA LYS A 173 11.76 -15.53 -7.67
C LYS A 173 10.54 -15.90 -8.51
N SER A 174 9.89 -16.99 -8.12
CA SER A 174 8.63 -17.42 -8.72
C SER A 174 7.45 -17.15 -7.79
N TYR A 175 6.28 -16.93 -8.36
CA TYR A 175 5.04 -16.63 -7.67
C TYR A 175 3.95 -17.60 -8.06
N ALA A 176 3.13 -18.02 -7.10
CA ALA A 176 2.05 -18.96 -7.35
C ALA A 176 0.86 -18.27 -8.05
N LEU A 177 0.47 -18.78 -9.20
CA LEU A 177 -0.80 -18.49 -9.86
C LEU A 177 -1.76 -19.64 -9.58
N ARG A 178 -2.90 -19.37 -8.95
CA ARG A 178 -3.98 -20.35 -8.76
C ARG A 178 -4.97 -20.24 -9.91
N LEU A 179 -5.29 -21.38 -10.49
CA LEU A 179 -6.29 -21.52 -11.54
C LEU A 179 -7.27 -22.66 -11.17
N PRO A 180 -8.51 -22.63 -11.66
CA PRO A 180 -9.35 -23.81 -11.64
C PRO A 180 -8.62 -24.98 -12.31
N TYR A 181 -8.75 -26.17 -11.78
CA TYR A 181 -8.00 -27.35 -12.24
C TYR A 181 -8.11 -27.58 -13.76
N GLU A 182 -9.27 -27.35 -14.31
CA GLU A 182 -9.58 -27.48 -15.74
C GLU A 182 -8.76 -26.57 -16.67
N TYR A 183 -8.29 -25.41 -16.17
CA TYR A 183 -7.50 -24.45 -16.95
C TYR A 183 -5.99 -24.67 -16.84
N VAL A 184 -5.54 -25.52 -15.91
CA VAL A 184 -4.10 -25.74 -15.65
C VAL A 184 -3.39 -26.30 -16.88
N GLY A 185 -3.95 -27.33 -17.53
CA GLY A 185 -3.41 -27.90 -18.78
C GLY A 185 -3.35 -26.85 -19.90
N GLY A 186 -4.47 -26.15 -20.10
CA GLY A 186 -4.55 -25.07 -21.11
C GLY A 186 -3.54 -23.94 -20.88
N PHE A 187 -3.25 -23.60 -19.63
CA PHE A 187 -2.21 -22.61 -19.30
C PHE A 187 -0.81 -23.11 -19.67
N ILE A 188 -0.48 -24.37 -19.35
CA ILE A 188 0.83 -24.97 -19.64
C ILE A 188 1.05 -25.07 -21.16
N ASP A 189 0.06 -25.57 -21.88
CA ASP A 189 0.13 -25.76 -23.33
C ASP A 189 0.23 -24.43 -24.12
N ASN A 190 -0.37 -23.36 -23.58
CA ASN A 190 -0.39 -22.03 -24.22
C ASN A 190 0.55 -21.02 -23.55
N GLN A 191 1.47 -21.45 -22.69
CA GLN A 191 2.29 -20.56 -21.86
C GLN A 191 2.96 -19.46 -22.69
N ASP A 192 3.67 -19.81 -23.77
CA ASP A 192 4.39 -18.84 -24.59
C ASP A 192 3.44 -17.80 -25.21
N SER A 193 2.28 -18.24 -25.70
CA SER A 193 1.27 -17.36 -26.29
C SER A 193 0.60 -16.45 -25.28
N ILE A 194 0.42 -16.91 -24.04
CA ILE A 194 -0.09 -16.12 -22.90
C ILE A 194 0.89 -15.02 -22.56
N PHE A 195 2.17 -15.36 -22.37
CA PHE A 195 3.21 -14.38 -22.02
C PHE A 195 3.45 -13.36 -23.15
N ALA A 196 3.33 -13.75 -24.41
CA ALA A 196 3.48 -12.87 -25.56
C ALA A 196 2.26 -11.94 -25.76
N CYS A 197 1.07 -12.34 -25.29
CA CYS A 197 -0.18 -11.61 -25.52
C CYS A 197 -0.11 -10.19 -24.95
N ASN A 198 -0.15 -9.18 -25.85
CA ASN A 198 -0.13 -7.76 -25.48
C ASN A 198 0.98 -7.39 -24.46
N ARG A 199 2.12 -8.09 -24.49
CA ARG A 199 3.20 -7.94 -23.50
C ARG A 199 3.68 -6.49 -23.40
N SER A 200 3.85 -5.80 -24.53
CA SER A 200 4.28 -4.38 -24.57
C SER A 200 3.27 -3.42 -23.92
N LYS A 201 1.99 -3.80 -23.78
CA LYS A 201 0.97 -3.03 -23.06
C LYS A 201 1.21 -3.04 -21.56
N TYR A 202 1.71 -4.14 -20.99
CA TYR A 202 1.84 -4.37 -19.56
C TYR A 202 3.29 -4.28 -19.07
N PHE A 203 4.26 -4.61 -19.94
CA PHE A 203 5.67 -4.70 -19.60
C PHE A 203 6.49 -4.05 -20.72
N ASN A 204 7.28 -3.03 -20.38
CA ASN A 204 8.23 -2.44 -21.33
C ASN A 204 9.48 -3.32 -21.41
N ASP A 205 9.98 -3.57 -22.62
CA ASP A 205 11.17 -4.43 -22.84
C ASP A 205 12.45 -3.90 -22.19
N ASN A 206 12.51 -2.60 -21.86
CA ASN A 206 13.59 -1.98 -21.10
C ASN A 206 13.40 -2.07 -19.59
N ASP A 207 12.20 -2.41 -19.11
CA ASP A 207 11.87 -2.58 -17.70
C ASP A 207 11.75 -4.07 -17.38
N ARG A 208 12.86 -4.79 -17.32
CA ARG A 208 12.93 -6.10 -16.64
C ARG A 208 12.57 -5.98 -15.17
N THR A 209 12.40 -4.75 -14.70
CA THR A 209 11.81 -4.35 -13.44
C THR A 209 10.62 -3.45 -13.73
N ALA A 210 9.40 -3.97 -13.64
CA ALA A 210 8.26 -3.09 -13.48
C ALA A 210 8.54 -2.20 -12.25
N ASP A 211 8.87 -0.91 -12.47
CA ASP A 211 9.04 0.02 -11.35
C ASP A 211 7.72 0.09 -10.58
N PRO A 212 7.65 -0.45 -9.35
CA PRO A 212 6.44 -0.42 -8.55
C PRO A 212 5.90 1.00 -8.37
N LYS A 213 6.78 2.00 -8.42
CA LYS A 213 6.45 3.42 -8.27
C LYS A 213 5.89 4.05 -9.55
N ALA A 214 6.37 3.62 -10.73
CA ALA A 214 5.84 4.13 -12.00
C ALA A 214 4.39 3.69 -12.23
N ARG A 215 4.03 2.46 -11.87
CA ARG A 215 2.65 1.95 -11.99
C ARG A 215 1.69 2.45 -10.92
N ILE A 216 2.18 2.74 -9.71
CA ILE A 216 1.38 3.47 -8.71
C ILE A 216 1.01 4.87 -9.23
N LYS A 217 1.82 5.50 -10.09
CA LYS A 217 1.45 6.76 -10.75
C LYS A 217 0.38 6.60 -11.82
N VAL A 218 0.32 5.45 -12.51
CA VAL A 218 -0.68 5.17 -13.57
C VAL A 218 -1.99 4.65 -12.99
N HIS A 219 -1.95 3.95 -11.85
CA HIS A 219 -3.11 3.44 -11.10
C HIS A 219 -3.28 4.08 -9.71
N ALA A 220 -2.52 5.15 -9.39
CA ALA A 220 -3.12 6.10 -8.46
C ALA A 220 -4.45 6.48 -9.12
N PRO A 221 -5.61 6.10 -8.55
CA PRO A 221 -6.84 6.65 -9.05
C PRO A 221 -6.54 8.13 -9.17
N ASN A 222 -6.84 8.71 -10.31
CA ASN A 222 -7.04 10.14 -10.42
C ASN A 222 -7.92 10.46 -9.22
N LEU A 223 -7.31 10.82 -8.06
CA LEU A 223 -8.03 11.08 -6.83
C LEU A 223 -8.77 12.38 -7.08
N GLY A 224 -9.76 12.25 -8.02
CA GLY A 224 -10.85 13.16 -8.21
C GLY A 224 -10.42 14.63 -8.05
N GLN A 225 -9.41 15.08 -8.78
CA GLN A 225 -9.13 16.51 -8.93
C GLN A 225 -10.01 17.12 -10.03
N GLU A 226 -10.62 16.26 -10.88
CA GLU A 226 -11.66 16.70 -11.81
C GLU A 226 -12.83 17.29 -11.02
N GLY A 227 -13.22 18.52 -11.33
CA GLY A 227 -14.25 19.26 -10.60
C GLY A 227 -13.82 19.80 -9.24
N LYS A 228 -12.50 19.85 -8.94
CA LYS A 228 -11.94 20.48 -7.73
C LYS A 228 -11.12 21.73 -8.07
N ALA A 229 -11.27 22.73 -7.22
CA ALA A 229 -10.46 23.94 -7.25
C ALA A 229 -9.23 23.77 -6.33
N ARG A 230 -8.08 24.24 -6.81
CA ARG A 230 -6.83 24.27 -6.06
C ARG A 230 -6.73 25.55 -5.23
N LEU A 231 -6.63 25.40 -3.92
CA LEU A 231 -6.39 26.49 -2.97
C LEU A 231 -4.98 26.39 -2.39
N VAL A 232 -4.37 27.53 -2.06
CA VAL A 232 -3.13 27.59 -1.28
C VAL A 232 -3.43 28.28 0.04
N TYR A 233 -3.26 27.54 1.13
CA TYR A 233 -3.44 28.01 2.49
C TYR A 233 -2.09 28.27 3.15
N THR A 234 -1.91 29.45 3.74
CA THR A 234 -0.73 29.76 4.54
C THR A 234 -1.01 29.46 6.01
N VAL A 235 -0.24 28.55 6.59
CA VAL A 235 -0.36 28.10 7.99
C VAL A 235 -0.17 29.30 8.92
N LYS A 236 -1.12 29.50 9.82
CA LYS A 236 -1.10 30.55 10.85
C LYS A 236 -0.56 30.00 12.18
N ALA A 237 -0.21 30.90 13.09
CA ALA A 237 0.15 30.51 14.46
C ALA A 237 -1.00 29.75 15.11
N GLY A 238 -0.71 28.61 15.75
CA GLY A 238 -1.70 27.73 16.38
C GLY A 238 -2.43 26.75 15.45
N ASP A 239 -2.20 26.81 14.13
CA ASP A 239 -2.79 25.83 13.21
C ASP A 239 -2.19 24.45 13.41
N VAL A 240 -3.07 23.46 13.45
CA VAL A 240 -2.71 22.03 13.41
C VAL A 240 -3.29 21.37 12.15
N PRO A 241 -2.64 20.35 11.56
CA PRO A 241 -3.10 19.73 10.32
C PRO A 241 -4.55 19.26 10.37
N GLY A 242 -5.00 18.71 11.51
CA GLY A 242 -6.38 18.28 11.71
C GLY A 242 -7.38 19.44 11.67
N GLY A 243 -7.04 20.58 12.29
CA GLY A 243 -7.86 21.80 12.29
C GLY A 243 -7.98 22.39 10.87
N ILE A 244 -6.86 22.38 10.11
CA ILE A 244 -6.88 22.82 8.70
C ILE A 244 -7.74 21.91 7.85
N ALA A 245 -7.62 20.60 8.02
CA ALA A 245 -8.44 19.63 7.28
C ALA A 245 -9.94 19.81 7.54
N MET A 246 -10.34 20.02 8.80
CA MET A 246 -11.73 20.36 9.18
C MET A 246 -12.19 21.69 8.59
N LYS A 247 -11.34 22.72 8.64
CA LYS A 247 -11.65 24.07 8.12
C LYS A 247 -12.01 24.08 6.64
N PHE A 248 -11.42 23.19 5.86
CA PHE A 248 -11.65 23.03 4.42
C PHE A 248 -12.51 21.81 4.06
N ASN A 249 -13.04 21.11 5.06
CA ASN A 249 -13.84 19.90 4.90
C ASN A 249 -13.18 18.86 3.97
N VAL A 250 -11.89 18.60 4.20
CA VAL A 250 -11.08 17.61 3.49
C VAL A 250 -10.57 16.56 4.48
N ARG A 251 -10.23 15.38 3.99
CA ARG A 251 -9.64 14.36 4.85
C ARG A 251 -8.21 14.73 5.22
N LEU A 252 -7.82 14.43 6.44
CA LEU A 252 -6.45 14.67 6.92
C LEU A 252 -5.41 13.87 6.12
N SER A 253 -5.78 12.66 5.66
CA SER A 253 -4.98 11.83 4.75
C SER A 253 -4.71 12.53 3.42
N ASP A 254 -5.72 13.21 2.88
CA ASP A 254 -5.64 13.90 1.60
C ASP A 254 -4.75 15.15 1.73
N LEU A 255 -4.94 15.92 2.81
CA LEU A 255 -4.08 17.08 3.13
C LEU A 255 -2.61 16.65 3.27
N LYS A 256 -2.35 15.54 3.95
CA LYS A 256 -1.02 14.95 4.08
C LYS A 256 -0.42 14.58 2.74
N TYR A 257 -1.19 13.91 1.90
CA TYR A 257 -0.77 13.45 0.58
C TYR A 257 -0.46 14.60 -0.37
N TRP A 258 -1.36 15.58 -0.47
CA TRP A 258 -1.19 16.73 -1.37
C TRP A 258 0.04 17.57 -1.04
N ASN A 259 0.46 17.57 0.23
CA ASN A 259 1.56 18.40 0.73
C ASN A 259 2.81 17.61 1.12
N ASN A 260 2.84 16.30 0.87
CA ASN A 260 3.95 15.41 1.22
C ASN A 260 4.40 15.57 2.69
N LEU A 261 3.43 15.70 3.60
CA LEU A 261 3.73 15.86 5.02
C LEU A 261 4.29 14.55 5.60
N ASN A 262 5.26 14.67 6.51
CA ASN A 262 5.91 13.55 7.15
C ASN A 262 4.92 12.71 8.01
N ARG A 263 5.38 11.59 8.59
CA ARG A 263 4.55 10.71 9.42
C ARG A 263 3.97 11.44 10.65
N ARG A 264 4.71 12.40 11.20
CA ARG A 264 4.30 13.20 12.36
C ARG A 264 3.42 14.39 11.98
N MET A 265 3.16 14.59 10.66
CA MET A 265 2.36 15.68 10.11
C MET A 265 2.78 17.06 10.62
N THR A 266 4.08 17.27 10.78
CA THR A 266 4.63 18.54 11.25
C THR A 266 4.43 19.63 10.20
N ILE A 267 3.81 20.74 10.59
CA ILE A 267 3.67 21.96 9.78
C ILE A 267 4.29 23.15 10.55
N ARG A 268 4.66 24.20 9.82
CA ARG A 268 5.27 25.41 10.39
C ARG A 268 4.44 26.64 10.02
N GLN A 269 4.40 27.61 10.91
CA GLN A 269 3.81 28.92 10.59
C GLN A 269 4.44 29.49 9.32
N GLY A 270 3.62 30.07 8.44
CA GLY A 270 4.04 30.58 7.14
C GLY A 270 4.18 29.52 6.04
N GLN A 271 4.12 28.22 6.37
CA GLN A 271 4.15 27.15 5.38
C GLN A 271 2.92 27.23 4.48
N LYS A 272 3.12 27.08 3.16
CA LYS A 272 2.02 27.04 2.18
C LYS A 272 1.58 25.60 1.98
N LEU A 273 0.29 25.33 2.21
CA LEU A 273 -0.34 24.02 1.99
C LEU A 273 -1.30 24.09 0.81
N VAL A 274 -1.21 23.10 -0.08
CA VAL A 274 -2.14 22.92 -1.20
C VAL A 274 -3.35 22.14 -0.70
N ILE A 275 -4.54 22.61 -1.01
CA ILE A 275 -5.81 22.03 -0.61
C ILE A 275 -6.72 21.98 -1.84
N TYR A 276 -7.33 20.83 -2.12
CA TYR A 276 -8.29 20.68 -3.20
C TYR A 276 -9.71 20.58 -2.63
N VAL A 277 -10.59 21.48 -3.07
CA VAL A 277 -12.00 21.53 -2.66
C VAL A 277 -12.91 21.42 -3.88
N PRO A 278 -14.13 20.87 -3.76
CA PRO A 278 -15.09 20.86 -4.87
C PRO A 278 -15.35 22.28 -5.41
N GLU A 279 -15.31 22.48 -6.73
CA GLU A 279 -15.54 23.79 -7.36
C GLU A 279 -16.87 24.42 -6.92
N LYS A 280 -17.92 23.62 -6.79
CA LYS A 280 -19.24 24.07 -6.31
C LYS A 280 -19.22 24.71 -4.91
N LYS A 281 -18.20 24.38 -4.09
CA LYS A 281 -18.02 24.91 -2.73
C LYS A 281 -16.96 26.00 -2.62
N LEU A 282 -16.34 26.39 -3.74
CA LEU A 282 -15.25 27.38 -3.76
C LEU A 282 -15.62 28.70 -3.08
N ALA A 283 -16.86 29.15 -3.29
CA ALA A 283 -17.37 30.40 -2.70
C ALA A 283 -17.33 30.41 -1.16
N GLN A 284 -17.46 29.24 -0.51
CA GLN A 284 -17.43 29.10 0.95
C GLN A 284 -16.03 29.30 1.55
N TYR A 285 -15.01 29.24 0.70
CA TYR A 285 -13.59 29.35 1.10
C TYR A 285 -12.92 30.64 0.61
N LYS A 286 -13.67 31.55 -0.09
CA LYS A 286 -13.18 32.89 -0.43
C LYS A 286 -12.77 33.62 0.85
N GLY A 287 -11.55 34.18 0.87
CA GLY A 287 -10.96 34.84 2.05
C GLY A 287 -10.29 33.93 3.07
N LYS A 288 -10.47 32.59 2.98
CA LYS A 288 -9.78 31.64 3.87
C LYS A 288 -8.45 31.13 3.30
N ALA A 289 -8.28 31.15 1.98
CA ALA A 289 -7.06 30.77 1.25
C ALA A 289 -7.02 31.46 -0.12
N ASN A 290 -5.81 31.56 -0.69
CA ASN A 290 -5.64 32.11 -2.03
C ASN A 290 -6.03 31.07 -3.09
N TYR A 291 -6.89 31.46 -4.03
CA TYR A 291 -7.26 30.65 -5.18
C TYR A 291 -6.17 30.75 -6.27
N THR A 292 -5.68 29.62 -6.77
CA THR A 292 -4.59 29.56 -7.75
C THR A 292 -4.98 28.97 -9.12
N GLY A 293 -6.29 28.91 -9.43
CA GLY A 293 -6.80 28.52 -10.76
C GLY A 293 -7.42 27.12 -10.82
N LYS A 294 -8.10 26.83 -11.96
CA LYS A 294 -8.58 25.48 -12.29
C LYS A 294 -7.41 24.55 -12.57
N VAL A 295 -7.53 23.29 -12.21
CA VAL A 295 -6.56 22.27 -12.60
C VAL A 295 -6.76 21.96 -14.08
N ASN A 296 -6.18 22.74 -14.97
CA ASN A 296 -5.96 22.30 -16.35
C ASN A 296 -4.74 21.36 -16.32
N ASN A 297 -4.88 20.18 -16.85
CA ASN A 297 -3.83 19.17 -17.02
C ASN A 297 -2.77 19.67 -18.04
N THR A 298 -1.98 20.65 -17.65
CA THR A 298 -0.71 20.97 -18.29
C THR A 298 0.28 21.29 -17.18
N ALA A 299 0.89 20.25 -16.62
CA ALA A 299 2.14 20.44 -15.91
C ALA A 299 3.17 20.86 -16.96
N SER A 300 3.34 22.16 -17.14
CA SER A 300 4.51 22.68 -17.85
C SER A 300 5.74 22.29 -17.04
N ALA A 301 6.54 21.43 -17.64
CA ALA A 301 7.92 21.17 -17.23
C ALA A 301 8.66 22.53 -17.09
N PRO A 302 9.56 22.68 -16.13
CA PRO A 302 10.40 23.88 -16.06
C PRO A 302 11.19 23.99 -17.36
N LYS A 303 11.19 25.18 -17.97
CA LYS A 303 11.92 25.50 -19.20
C LYS A 303 13.35 24.96 -19.11
N ALA A 304 13.67 24.07 -20.04
CA ALA A 304 15.00 23.52 -20.22
C ALA A 304 15.95 24.64 -20.62
N ALA A 305 17.03 24.77 -19.86
CA ALA A 305 18.21 25.51 -20.31
C ALA A 305 18.91 24.69 -21.40
N THR A 306 19.36 25.36 -22.40
CA THR A 306 20.01 24.94 -23.66
C THR A 306 20.83 23.63 -23.54
N ILE A 307 20.53 22.72 -24.45
CA ILE A 307 21.20 21.43 -24.62
C ILE A 307 22.47 21.69 -25.41
N ASP A 308 23.60 21.39 -24.80
CA ASP A 308 24.88 21.21 -25.51
C ASP A 308 25.28 19.75 -25.32
N GLY A 309 25.15 18.95 -26.38
CA GLY A 309 25.47 17.53 -26.36
C GLY A 309 24.73 16.70 -25.29
N GLU A 310 25.20 15.54 -24.95
CA GLU A 310 24.59 14.53 -24.09
C GLU A 310 24.27 14.93 -22.62
N TYR A 311 24.45 16.17 -22.20
CA TYR A 311 24.33 16.58 -20.78
C TYR A 311 23.50 17.85 -20.58
N VAL A 312 22.71 17.84 -19.51
CA VAL A 312 22.04 19.04 -18.98
C VAL A 312 22.89 19.64 -17.87
N VAL A 313 23.08 20.96 -17.92
CA VAL A 313 23.80 21.67 -16.85
C VAL A 313 22.78 22.09 -15.77
N TYR A 314 22.92 21.51 -14.58
CA TYR A 314 22.10 21.84 -13.42
C TYR A 314 22.85 22.80 -12.48
N THR A 315 22.22 23.88 -12.06
CA THR A 315 22.76 24.80 -11.06
C THR A 315 22.22 24.46 -9.68
N VAL A 316 23.12 24.09 -8.76
CA VAL A 316 22.77 23.70 -7.37
C VAL A 316 22.10 24.87 -6.66
N LYS A 317 20.95 24.61 -6.05
CA LYS A 317 20.21 25.61 -5.26
C LYS A 317 20.56 25.51 -3.78
N ASN A 318 20.21 26.56 -3.02
CA ASN A 318 20.48 26.58 -1.58
C ASN A 318 19.78 25.41 -0.85
N GLY A 319 20.56 24.66 -0.04
CA GLY A 319 20.08 23.50 0.71
C GLY A 319 19.99 22.18 -0.09
N GLU A 320 20.42 22.15 -1.36
CA GLU A 320 20.46 20.94 -2.15
C GLU A 320 21.78 20.17 -1.98
N ASN A 321 21.68 18.85 -2.07
CA ASN A 321 22.80 17.92 -2.15
C ASN A 321 22.62 16.99 -3.36
N LEU A 322 23.65 16.20 -3.71
CA LEU A 322 23.58 15.34 -4.88
C LEU A 322 22.40 14.37 -4.88
N TRP A 323 21.97 13.93 -3.71
CA TRP A 323 20.82 13.03 -3.57
C TRP A 323 19.48 13.72 -3.90
N THR A 324 19.32 14.98 -3.46
CA THR A 324 18.14 15.78 -3.80
C THR A 324 18.12 16.19 -5.27
N ILE A 325 19.30 16.36 -5.88
CA ILE A 325 19.44 16.68 -7.30
C ILE A 325 19.18 15.43 -8.14
N ALA A 326 19.77 14.29 -7.80
CA ALA A 326 19.56 13.02 -8.49
C ALA A 326 18.07 12.63 -8.53
N LYS A 327 17.33 12.88 -7.46
CA LYS A 327 15.88 12.63 -7.43
C LYS A 327 15.04 13.41 -8.46
N LYS A 328 15.58 14.48 -9.02
CA LYS A 328 14.90 15.27 -10.05
C LYS A 328 15.02 14.67 -11.45
N TYR A 329 15.96 13.77 -11.62
CA TYR A 329 16.28 13.13 -12.90
C TYR A 329 16.07 11.63 -12.77
N PRO A 330 14.98 11.07 -13.34
CA PRO A 330 14.70 9.64 -13.29
C PRO A 330 15.85 8.84 -13.91
N GLY A 331 16.30 7.80 -13.21
CA GLY A 331 17.41 6.95 -13.67
C GLY A 331 18.81 7.44 -13.31
N VAL A 332 18.95 8.63 -12.73
CA VAL A 332 20.25 9.21 -12.33
C VAL A 332 20.50 8.95 -10.84
N SER A 333 21.64 8.32 -10.53
CA SER A 333 22.11 8.13 -9.16
C SER A 333 23.10 9.23 -8.73
N ASN A 334 23.33 9.36 -7.42
CA ASN A 334 24.39 10.23 -6.89
C ASN A 334 25.76 9.90 -7.49
N ARG A 335 26.06 8.60 -7.66
CA ARG A 335 27.32 8.12 -8.23
C ARG A 335 27.46 8.51 -9.70
N ASP A 336 26.36 8.54 -10.44
CA ASP A 336 26.38 8.99 -11.84
C ASP A 336 26.71 10.47 -11.94
N ILE A 337 26.07 11.30 -11.10
CA ILE A 337 26.39 12.76 -11.04
C ILE A 337 27.85 12.96 -10.64
N MET A 338 28.34 12.21 -9.65
CA MET A 338 29.76 12.27 -9.24
C MET A 338 30.68 11.93 -10.41
N ARG A 339 30.41 10.82 -11.09
CA ARG A 339 31.23 10.34 -12.23
C ARG A 339 31.25 11.36 -13.38
N TRP A 340 30.10 11.92 -13.76
CA TRP A 340 30.02 12.90 -14.85
C TRP A 340 30.66 14.23 -14.55
N ASN A 341 30.84 14.54 -13.27
CA ASN A 341 31.45 15.80 -12.80
C ASN A 341 32.82 15.64 -12.17
N GLY A 342 33.42 14.44 -12.20
CA GLY A 342 34.72 14.17 -11.60
C GLY A 342 34.80 14.43 -10.10
N LEU A 343 33.68 14.22 -9.37
CA LEU A 343 33.58 14.51 -7.93
C LEU A 343 33.98 13.25 -7.13
N SER A 344 34.83 13.44 -6.13
CA SER A 344 35.15 12.42 -5.11
C SER A 344 34.15 12.45 -3.95
N ASP A 345 34.13 11.43 -3.08
CA ASP A 345 33.31 11.39 -1.87
C ASP A 345 33.59 12.57 -0.91
N ALA A 346 34.80 13.12 -0.94
CA ALA A 346 35.17 14.31 -0.17
C ALA A 346 34.53 15.58 -0.75
N ASP A 347 34.34 15.65 -2.07
CA ASP A 347 33.76 16.81 -2.76
C ASP A 347 32.25 16.88 -2.63
N VAL A 348 31.59 15.73 -2.46
CA VAL A 348 30.13 15.65 -2.24
C VAL A 348 29.69 16.46 -1.02
N ARG A 349 30.51 16.50 0.02
CA ARG A 349 30.25 17.27 1.25
C ARG A 349 30.51 18.77 1.09
N LYS A 350 31.16 19.19 0.00
CA LYS A 350 31.56 20.58 -0.26
C LYS A 350 30.76 21.25 -1.37
N ILE A 351 29.70 20.61 -1.87
CA ILE A 351 28.86 21.19 -2.92
C ILE A 351 28.20 22.47 -2.42
N LYS A 352 28.32 23.53 -3.21
CA LYS A 352 27.84 24.87 -2.86
C LYS A 352 26.67 25.31 -3.75
N PRO A 353 25.75 26.13 -3.25
CA PRO A 353 24.76 26.81 -4.08
C PRO A 353 25.45 27.60 -5.20
N GLY A 354 24.89 27.57 -6.41
CA GLY A 354 25.48 28.16 -7.61
C GLY A 354 26.43 27.27 -8.38
N GLN A 355 26.88 26.16 -7.83
CA GLN A 355 27.75 25.19 -8.54
C GLN A 355 26.98 24.55 -9.70
N LYS A 356 27.63 24.46 -10.87
CA LYS A 356 27.06 23.83 -12.07
C LYS A 356 27.48 22.38 -12.13
N LEU A 357 26.51 21.47 -12.29
CA LEU A 357 26.71 20.04 -12.41
C LEU A 357 26.18 19.55 -13.76
N LYS A 358 26.96 18.73 -14.45
CA LYS A 358 26.55 18.02 -15.67
C LYS A 358 25.69 16.80 -15.28
N ILE A 359 24.53 16.66 -15.89
CA ILE A 359 23.62 15.53 -15.67
C ILE A 359 23.24 14.97 -17.03
N LYS A 360 23.53 13.69 -17.26
CA LYS A 360 23.10 12.97 -18.46
C LYS A 360 21.65 12.53 -18.27
N ILE A 361 20.81 12.80 -19.26
CA ILE A 361 19.38 12.47 -19.25
C ILE A 361 19.13 11.26 -20.14
#